data_ca57191448fc8f1c3392f4bd59f6e441
#
_entry.id   ca57191448fc8f1c3392f4bd59f6e441
#
_cell.length_a   1.000
_cell.length_b   1.000
_cell.length_c   1.000
_cell.angle_alpha   90.00
_cell.angle_beta   90.00
_cell.angle_gamma   90.00
#
_symmetry.space_group_name_H-M   'P 1'
#
loop_
_entity.id
_entity.type
_entity.pdbx_description
1 polymer ?
#
loop_
_entity_poly.entity_id
_entity_poly.type
_entity_poly.pdbx_seq_one_letter_code
_entity_poly.pdbx_strand_id
1 'polypeptide(L)'
;MVLVDRRGAIVFEINEVGLKGAPRDPSRKLAVVWGDSVVFGIGWSWPCLIDEMAPGHQFLNGGIEADPYDNILRRAEAFNRAHDVALNIVMLGWHPWHLPAAFAQPASGSEGPLRRLTQIFRPSPREPHMPPIPADPDPQSIDRRLRGDLLGFLQRVPNTVLVTMPTALNRTIVDRDLSRYFSPGGRDTVFTFAGDLAYSMEAQRHMLAHITERNAIVRAVAQASGVRLVDLAAAFDTTAAADFREDFHDMLHLRPRAYPKAAAIVYQGIKGLL
;
A
#
# COMPACT_ATOMS: atom_id res chain seq x y z
N MET A 1 8.75 -0.88 -19.46
CA MET A 1 8.78 0.61 -19.25
C MET A 1 9.75 0.89 -18.12
N VAL A 2 10.69 1.78 -18.31
CA VAL A 2 11.66 2.16 -17.28
C VAL A 2 11.35 3.61 -16.88
N LEU A 3 11.15 3.86 -15.59
CA LEU A 3 11.06 5.22 -15.06
C LEU A 3 12.43 5.59 -14.48
N VAL A 4 12.94 6.73 -14.92
CA VAL A 4 14.19 7.29 -14.42
C VAL A 4 13.94 8.62 -13.72
N ASP A 5 14.75 8.93 -12.72
CA ASP A 5 14.74 10.23 -12.07
C ASP A 5 15.42 11.31 -12.93
N ARG A 6 15.46 12.55 -12.44
CA ARG A 6 16.13 13.68 -13.14
C ARG A 6 17.64 13.49 -13.32
N ARG A 7 18.24 12.52 -12.64
CA ARG A 7 19.68 12.18 -12.75
C ARG A 7 19.93 10.96 -13.63
N GLY A 8 18.86 10.39 -14.22
CA GLY A 8 18.94 9.19 -15.05
C GLY A 8 19.02 7.89 -14.25
N ALA A 9 18.86 7.92 -12.92
CA ALA A 9 18.80 6.70 -12.12
C ALA A 9 17.45 6.01 -12.30
N ILE A 10 17.44 4.69 -12.47
CA ILE A 10 16.21 3.90 -12.60
C ILE A 10 15.47 3.95 -11.28
N VAL A 11 14.24 4.48 -11.30
CA VAL A 11 13.35 4.54 -10.14
C VAL A 11 12.60 3.22 -10.00
N PHE A 12 12.07 2.69 -11.09
CA PHE A 12 11.51 1.36 -11.19
C PHE A 12 11.36 0.92 -12.66
N GLU A 13 11.22 -0.37 -12.85
CA GLU A 13 10.98 -0.98 -14.15
C GLU A 13 9.68 -1.78 -14.13
N ILE A 14 8.87 -1.62 -15.17
CA ILE A 14 7.75 -2.50 -15.47
C ILE A 14 8.21 -3.46 -16.57
N ASN A 15 8.22 -4.73 -16.24
CA ASN A 15 8.70 -5.79 -17.13
C ASN A 15 7.66 -6.15 -18.21
N GLU A 16 7.98 -7.15 -19.03
CA GLU A 16 7.17 -7.59 -20.17
C GLU A 16 5.82 -8.21 -19.76
N VAL A 17 5.69 -8.69 -18.52
CA VAL A 17 4.42 -9.20 -17.99
C VAL A 17 3.58 -8.12 -17.29
N GLY A 18 4.01 -6.86 -17.34
CA GLY A 18 3.29 -5.71 -16.81
C GLY A 18 3.40 -5.52 -15.31
N LEU A 19 4.36 -6.17 -14.65
CA LEU A 19 4.62 -6.05 -13.22
C LEU A 19 5.92 -5.30 -12.96
N LYS A 20 6.01 -4.66 -11.80
CA LYS A 20 7.22 -3.98 -11.35
C LYS A 20 8.25 -5.00 -10.88
N GLY A 21 9.45 -4.93 -11.44
CA GLY A 21 10.55 -5.85 -11.16
C GLY A 21 11.40 -6.14 -12.37
N ALA A 22 12.40 -7.01 -12.19
CA ALA A 22 13.26 -7.48 -13.28
C ALA A 22 12.47 -8.23 -14.37
N PRO A 23 13.00 -8.36 -15.58
CA PRO A 23 12.43 -9.23 -16.61
C PRO A 23 12.16 -10.64 -16.09
N ARG A 24 11.13 -11.30 -16.62
CA ARG A 24 10.75 -12.64 -16.19
C ARG A 24 11.88 -13.65 -16.46
N ASP A 25 12.33 -14.30 -15.41
CA ASP A 25 13.27 -15.43 -15.50
C ASP A 25 12.48 -16.75 -15.51
N PRO A 26 12.38 -17.42 -16.65
CA PRO A 26 11.60 -18.66 -16.78
C PRO A 26 12.21 -19.85 -16.02
N SER A 27 13.47 -19.77 -15.60
CA SER A 27 14.11 -20.82 -14.79
C SER A 27 13.69 -20.81 -13.32
N ARG A 28 13.06 -19.72 -12.85
CA ARG A 28 12.61 -19.53 -11.48
C ARG A 28 11.10 -19.60 -11.39
N LYS A 29 10.57 -20.16 -10.29
CA LYS A 29 9.13 -20.14 -10.00
C LYS A 29 8.66 -18.69 -9.79
N LEU A 30 7.50 -18.36 -10.32
CA LEU A 30 6.96 -17.02 -10.22
C LEU A 30 6.19 -16.82 -8.91
N ALA A 31 6.54 -15.80 -8.15
CA ALA A 31 5.78 -15.30 -7.01
C ALA A 31 5.40 -13.84 -7.26
N VAL A 32 4.16 -13.45 -6.89
CA VAL A 32 3.69 -12.09 -7.10
C VAL A 32 3.12 -11.52 -5.80
N VAL A 33 3.52 -10.29 -5.50
CA VAL A 33 2.98 -9.53 -4.35
C VAL A 33 1.96 -8.53 -4.86
N TRP A 34 0.72 -8.70 -4.45
CA TRP A 34 -0.43 -7.89 -4.85
C TRP A 34 -0.83 -6.91 -3.76
N GLY A 35 -1.16 -5.70 -4.12
CA GLY A 35 -1.62 -4.68 -3.19
C GLY A 35 -1.77 -3.31 -3.83
N ASP A 36 -1.91 -2.32 -2.98
CA ASP A 36 -2.00 -0.90 -3.33
C ASP A 36 -0.63 -0.19 -3.31
N SER A 37 -0.64 1.10 -3.03
CA SER A 37 0.57 1.94 -2.94
C SER A 37 1.57 1.47 -1.87
N VAL A 38 1.13 0.80 -0.81
CA VAL A 38 2.03 0.27 0.24
C VAL A 38 2.88 -0.89 -0.29
N VAL A 39 2.32 -1.69 -1.20
CA VAL A 39 3.06 -2.73 -1.94
C VAL A 39 3.85 -2.12 -3.08
N PHE A 40 3.25 -1.19 -3.84
CA PHE A 40 3.92 -0.52 -4.95
C PHE A 40 5.24 0.13 -4.50
N GLY A 41 5.20 0.92 -3.43
CA GLY A 41 6.37 1.55 -2.81
C GLY A 41 7.16 2.46 -3.74
N ILE A 42 8.21 3.07 -3.21
CA ILE A 42 9.13 3.95 -3.94
C ILE A 42 10.34 3.15 -4.40
N GLY A 43 10.73 3.31 -5.67
CA GLY A 43 11.89 2.62 -6.22
C GLY A 43 11.78 1.09 -6.15
N TRP A 44 12.86 0.41 -5.83
CA TRP A 44 12.87 -1.01 -5.52
C TRP A 44 12.28 -1.22 -4.12
N SER A 45 11.00 -1.54 -4.08
CA SER A 45 10.24 -1.69 -2.84
C SER A 45 10.40 -3.10 -2.24
N TRP A 46 9.88 -3.28 -1.04
CA TRP A 46 10.06 -4.49 -0.26
C TRP A 46 9.70 -5.81 -0.98
N PRO A 47 8.72 -5.90 -1.90
CA PRO A 47 8.50 -7.13 -2.66
C PRO A 47 9.70 -7.53 -3.51
N CYS A 48 10.38 -6.55 -4.12
CA CYS A 48 11.56 -6.82 -4.94
C CYS A 48 12.77 -7.27 -4.10
N LEU A 49 12.86 -6.87 -2.83
CA LEU A 49 13.93 -7.31 -1.94
C LEU A 49 13.77 -8.77 -1.48
N ILE A 50 12.56 -9.33 -1.51
CA ILE A 50 12.35 -10.76 -1.23
C ILE A 50 13.02 -11.62 -2.29
N ASP A 51 13.10 -11.12 -3.51
CA ASP A 51 13.73 -11.81 -4.65
C ASP A 51 15.17 -12.25 -4.35
N GLU A 52 15.93 -11.40 -3.67
CA GLU A 52 17.32 -11.68 -3.29
C GLU A 52 17.44 -12.78 -2.20
N MET A 53 16.38 -12.99 -1.42
CA MET A 53 16.34 -13.98 -0.33
C MET A 53 15.87 -15.36 -0.78
N ALA A 54 15.28 -15.46 -1.98
CA ALA A 54 14.59 -16.65 -2.45
C ALA A 54 15.08 -17.05 -3.87
N PRO A 55 16.29 -17.59 -4.01
CA PRO A 55 16.93 -17.81 -5.32
C PRO A 55 16.13 -18.73 -6.26
N GLY A 56 15.30 -19.65 -5.72
CA GLY A 56 14.44 -20.54 -6.50
C GLY A 56 13.15 -19.90 -7.01
N HIS A 57 12.82 -18.68 -6.54
CA HIS A 57 11.61 -17.97 -6.91
C HIS A 57 11.95 -16.56 -7.37
N GLN A 58 11.21 -16.07 -8.37
CA GLN A 58 11.25 -14.68 -8.76
C GLN A 58 10.05 -13.94 -8.18
N PHE A 59 10.31 -12.91 -7.38
CA PHE A 59 9.28 -12.07 -6.79
C PHE A 59 9.05 -10.82 -7.63
N LEU A 60 7.84 -10.66 -8.12
CA LEU A 60 7.41 -9.47 -8.85
C LEU A 60 6.39 -8.67 -8.03
N ASN A 61 6.43 -7.36 -8.18
CA ASN A 61 5.55 -6.45 -7.47
C ASN A 61 4.35 -6.08 -8.35
N GLY A 62 3.17 -6.56 -7.98
CA GLY A 62 1.88 -6.29 -8.59
C GLY A 62 1.10 -5.15 -7.90
N GLY A 63 1.73 -4.38 -7.03
CA GLY A 63 1.12 -3.21 -6.40
C GLY A 63 0.80 -2.12 -7.43
N ILE A 64 -0.32 -1.42 -7.23
CA ILE A 64 -0.70 -0.23 -8.00
C ILE A 64 -1.15 0.84 -7.02
N GLU A 65 -0.73 2.07 -7.28
CA GLU A 65 -1.11 3.21 -6.46
C GLU A 65 -2.64 3.41 -6.46
N ALA A 66 -3.21 3.62 -5.27
CA ALA A 66 -4.63 3.85 -5.08
C ALA A 66 -5.56 2.72 -5.58
N ASP A 67 -5.08 1.48 -5.65
CA ASP A 67 -5.86 0.35 -6.16
C ASP A 67 -6.85 -0.18 -5.10
N PRO A 68 -8.16 -0.20 -5.37
CA PRO A 68 -9.14 -0.75 -4.44
C PRO A 68 -9.01 -2.27 -4.32
N TYR A 69 -9.40 -2.82 -3.17
CA TYR A 69 -9.21 -4.24 -2.85
C TYR A 69 -9.83 -5.18 -3.90
N ASP A 70 -11.01 -4.87 -4.41
CA ASP A 70 -11.71 -5.69 -5.41
C ASP A 70 -10.97 -5.71 -6.75
N ASN A 71 -10.31 -4.61 -7.11
CA ASN A 71 -9.47 -4.56 -8.29
C ASN A 71 -8.16 -5.33 -8.08
N ILE A 72 -7.54 -5.24 -6.90
CA ILE A 72 -6.37 -6.05 -6.53
C ILE A 72 -6.68 -7.54 -6.72
N LEU A 73 -7.80 -8.03 -6.16
CA LEU A 73 -8.20 -9.43 -6.26
C LEU A 73 -8.48 -9.86 -7.71
N ARG A 74 -9.19 -9.01 -8.48
CA ARG A 74 -9.47 -9.28 -9.90
C ARG A 74 -8.21 -9.35 -10.76
N ARG A 75 -7.24 -8.44 -10.54
CA ARG A 75 -5.97 -8.45 -11.26
C ARG A 75 -5.15 -9.69 -10.92
N ALA A 76 -5.05 -10.03 -9.64
CA ALA A 76 -4.37 -11.25 -9.20
C ALA A 76 -4.99 -12.50 -9.83
N GLU A 77 -6.32 -12.61 -9.83
CA GLU A 77 -7.02 -13.73 -10.46
C GLU A 77 -6.83 -13.77 -11.98
N ALA A 78 -6.93 -12.64 -12.66
CA ALA A 78 -6.71 -12.56 -14.11
C ALA A 78 -5.27 -12.94 -14.49
N PHE A 79 -4.30 -12.49 -13.70
CA PHE A 79 -2.90 -12.83 -13.92
C PHE A 79 -2.61 -14.32 -13.70
N ASN A 80 -3.20 -14.92 -12.66
CA ASN A 80 -3.06 -16.38 -12.40
C ASN A 80 -3.69 -17.24 -13.51
N ARG A 81 -4.70 -16.74 -14.22
CA ARG A 81 -5.24 -17.45 -15.40
C ARG A 81 -4.31 -17.40 -16.60
N ALA A 82 -3.46 -16.39 -16.70
CA ALA A 82 -2.58 -16.17 -17.84
C ALA A 82 -1.14 -16.69 -17.59
N HIS A 83 -0.75 -16.87 -16.33
CA HIS A 83 0.59 -17.21 -15.93
C HIS A 83 0.60 -18.29 -14.86
N ASP A 84 1.62 -19.15 -14.89
CA ASP A 84 1.87 -20.15 -13.83
C ASP A 84 2.52 -19.44 -12.63
N VAL A 85 1.68 -19.04 -11.65
CA VAL A 85 2.10 -18.34 -10.44
C VAL A 85 2.19 -19.36 -9.30
N ALA A 86 3.41 -19.62 -8.84
CA ALA A 86 3.66 -20.56 -7.76
C ALA A 86 3.18 -20.04 -6.39
N LEU A 87 3.25 -18.73 -6.18
CA LEU A 87 2.84 -18.12 -4.91
C LEU A 87 2.28 -16.72 -5.13
N ASN A 88 1.11 -16.45 -4.55
CA ASN A 88 0.53 -15.12 -4.44
C ASN A 88 0.66 -14.62 -3.01
N ILE A 89 1.09 -13.38 -2.84
CA ILE A 89 1.13 -12.66 -1.56
C ILE A 89 0.18 -11.48 -1.71
N VAL A 90 -0.86 -11.43 -0.89
CA VAL A 90 -1.92 -10.42 -1.02
C VAL A 90 -1.96 -9.57 0.23
N MET A 91 -1.70 -8.27 0.07
CA MET A 91 -1.91 -7.24 1.07
C MET A 91 -3.06 -6.35 0.60
N LEU A 92 -4.17 -6.40 1.32
CA LEU A 92 -5.31 -5.55 1.02
C LEU A 92 -5.19 -4.26 1.82
N GLY A 93 -4.95 -3.20 1.09
CA GLY A 93 -4.73 -1.89 1.65
C GLY A 93 -6.01 -1.19 2.11
N TRP A 94 -5.79 -0.12 2.83
CA TRP A 94 -6.80 0.89 3.09
C TRP A 94 -6.79 1.90 1.94
N HIS A 95 -7.97 2.37 1.56
CA HIS A 95 -8.09 3.37 0.52
C HIS A 95 -8.63 4.68 1.09
N PRO A 96 -8.02 5.85 0.79
CA PRO A 96 -8.50 7.15 1.25
C PRO A 96 -9.92 7.50 0.83
N TRP A 97 -10.44 6.82 -0.18
CA TRP A 97 -11.82 6.95 -0.67
C TRP A 97 -12.89 6.57 0.37
N HIS A 98 -12.49 5.92 1.45
CA HIS A 98 -13.38 5.58 2.56
C HIS A 98 -13.48 6.69 3.61
N LEU A 99 -12.66 7.76 3.47
CA LEU A 99 -12.84 8.93 4.29
C LEU A 99 -13.98 9.77 3.74
N PRO A 100 -14.97 10.12 4.56
CA PRO A 100 -15.92 11.15 4.19
C PRO A 100 -15.18 12.41 3.74
N ALA A 101 -15.60 13.02 2.64
CA ALA A 101 -14.98 14.25 2.12
C ALA A 101 -14.88 15.37 3.19
N ALA A 102 -15.75 15.33 4.19
CA ALA A 102 -15.73 16.24 5.33
C ALA A 102 -14.44 16.17 6.18
N PHE A 103 -13.69 15.07 6.12
CA PHE A 103 -12.45 14.91 6.89
C PHE A 103 -11.19 15.36 6.12
N ALA A 104 -11.29 15.53 4.81
CA ALA A 104 -10.20 16.08 4.01
C ALA A 104 -10.22 17.62 4.16
N GLN A 105 -9.34 18.16 4.98
CA GLN A 105 -9.14 19.59 5.06
C GLN A 105 -7.94 19.99 4.18
N PRO A 106 -8.03 21.06 3.39
CA PRO A 106 -6.85 21.60 2.75
C PRO A 106 -5.84 21.97 3.85
N ALA A 107 -4.58 21.59 3.65
CA ALA A 107 -3.52 21.94 4.58
C ALA A 107 -3.54 23.46 4.78
N SER A 108 -3.81 23.91 5.99
CA SER A 108 -3.77 25.32 6.39
C SER A 108 -2.31 25.81 6.49
N GLY A 109 -1.54 25.57 5.45
CA GLY A 109 -0.23 26.18 5.27
C GLY A 109 -0.47 27.57 4.72
N SER A 110 0.01 28.59 5.42
CA SER A 110 0.02 29.99 5.00
C SER A 110 0.43 30.08 3.53
N GLU A 111 -0.53 30.23 2.64
CA GLU A 111 -0.25 30.61 1.26
C GLU A 111 0.37 32.01 1.31
N GLY A 112 1.69 32.07 1.34
CA GLY A 112 2.39 33.32 1.18
C GLY A 112 1.97 33.99 -0.14
N PRO A 113 1.88 35.33 -0.18
CA PRO A 113 1.40 36.07 -1.36
C PRO A 113 2.14 35.72 -2.67
N LEU A 114 3.36 35.23 -2.59
CA LEU A 114 4.15 34.76 -3.73
C LEU A 114 3.63 33.50 -4.39
N ARG A 115 2.94 32.59 -3.66
CA ARG A 115 2.39 31.36 -4.23
C ARG A 115 1.12 31.65 -5.04
N ARG A 116 0.35 32.68 -4.67
CA ARG A 116 -0.81 33.14 -5.46
C ARG A 116 -0.40 33.72 -6.83
N LEU A 117 0.73 34.39 -6.92
CA LEU A 117 1.22 34.93 -8.18
C LEU A 117 1.73 33.85 -9.14
N THR A 118 2.32 32.75 -8.63
CA THR A 118 2.78 31.65 -9.48
C THR A 118 1.64 30.74 -9.95
N GLN A 119 0.49 30.73 -9.29
CA GLN A 119 -0.69 29.99 -9.75
C GLN A 119 -1.39 30.67 -10.94
N ILE A 120 -1.28 31.99 -11.08
CA ILE A 120 -1.87 32.75 -12.21
C ILE A 120 -1.19 32.39 -13.55
N PHE A 121 0.07 31.98 -13.53
CA PHE A 121 0.85 31.67 -14.73
C PHE A 121 1.06 30.16 -14.98
N ARG A 122 0.53 29.28 -14.14
CA ARG A 122 0.47 27.85 -14.46
C ARG A 122 -0.87 27.56 -15.13
N PRO A 123 -0.87 26.99 -16.36
CA PRO A 123 -2.10 26.38 -16.87
C PRO A 123 -2.55 25.39 -15.80
N SER A 124 -3.78 25.55 -15.31
CA SER A 124 -4.38 24.61 -14.38
C SER A 124 -4.12 23.20 -14.92
N PRO A 125 -3.45 22.32 -14.19
CA PRO A 125 -3.46 20.93 -14.57
C PRO A 125 -4.94 20.60 -14.74
N ARG A 126 -5.36 20.13 -15.92
CA ARG A 126 -6.70 19.54 -16.05
C ARG A 126 -6.75 18.51 -14.94
N GLU A 127 -7.57 18.79 -13.92
CA GLU A 127 -7.85 17.80 -12.90
C GLU A 127 -8.21 16.52 -13.66
N PRO A 128 -7.51 15.42 -13.45
CA PRO A 128 -7.94 14.18 -14.04
C PRO A 128 -9.39 14.03 -13.60
N HIS A 129 -10.30 13.95 -14.55
CA HIS A 129 -11.70 13.68 -14.29
C HIS A 129 -11.77 12.29 -13.67
N MET A 130 -11.50 12.22 -12.39
CA MET A 130 -11.79 11.02 -11.62
C MET A 130 -13.31 10.92 -11.57
N PRO A 131 -13.88 9.82 -12.03
CA PRO A 131 -15.33 9.63 -11.92
C PRO A 131 -15.70 9.84 -10.44
N PRO A 132 -16.84 10.50 -10.16
CA PRO A 132 -17.29 10.67 -8.79
C PRO A 132 -17.33 9.27 -8.16
N ILE A 133 -16.55 9.12 -7.10
CA ILE A 133 -16.52 7.88 -6.34
C ILE A 133 -17.91 7.76 -5.75
N PRO A 134 -18.63 6.66 -6.00
CA PRO A 134 -19.90 6.45 -5.35
C PRO A 134 -19.65 6.51 -3.85
N ALA A 135 -20.24 7.49 -3.18
CA ALA A 135 -20.25 7.50 -1.73
C ALA A 135 -20.89 6.16 -1.31
N ASP A 136 -20.10 5.24 -0.78
CA ASP A 136 -20.67 4.01 -0.25
C ASP A 136 -21.43 4.39 1.04
N PRO A 137 -22.74 4.29 1.05
CA PRO A 137 -23.55 4.80 2.16
C PRO A 137 -23.34 4.00 3.46
N ASP A 138 -22.68 2.84 3.40
CA ASP A 138 -22.51 1.96 4.56
C ASP A 138 -21.11 1.31 4.58
N PRO A 139 -20.17 1.84 5.40
CA PRO A 139 -18.86 1.23 5.59
C PRO A 139 -18.90 -0.25 5.99
N GLN A 140 -19.93 -0.67 6.76
CA GLN A 140 -20.08 -2.07 7.16
C GLN A 140 -20.45 -2.98 5.98
N SER A 141 -21.03 -2.43 4.91
CA SER A 141 -21.29 -3.19 3.67
C SER A 141 -20.01 -3.56 2.95
N ILE A 142 -19.00 -2.69 2.99
CA ILE A 142 -17.69 -2.95 2.38
C ILE A 142 -16.99 -4.09 3.10
N ASP A 143 -17.00 -4.10 4.43
CA ASP A 143 -16.30 -5.10 5.22
C ASP A 143 -16.97 -6.49 5.10
N ARG A 144 -18.29 -6.52 4.99
CA ARG A 144 -19.03 -7.76 4.69
C ARG A 144 -18.71 -8.30 3.30
N ARG A 145 -18.64 -7.42 2.30
CA ARG A 145 -18.25 -7.80 0.94
C ARG A 145 -16.80 -8.26 0.88
N LEU A 146 -15.88 -7.52 1.51
CA LEU A 146 -14.46 -7.86 1.57
C LEU A 146 -14.24 -9.29 2.07
N ARG A 147 -14.91 -9.69 3.16
CA ARG A 147 -14.82 -11.06 3.69
C ARG A 147 -15.25 -12.09 2.64
N GLY A 148 -16.41 -11.88 2.00
CA GLY A 148 -16.95 -12.78 0.98
C GLY A 148 -16.06 -12.86 -0.25
N ASP A 149 -15.62 -11.70 -0.75
CA ASP A 149 -14.77 -11.60 -1.95
C ASP A 149 -13.41 -12.25 -1.71
N LEU A 150 -12.83 -12.05 -0.53
CA LEU A 150 -11.55 -12.64 -0.16
C LEU A 150 -11.63 -14.17 -0.02
N LEU A 151 -12.69 -14.68 0.61
CA LEU A 151 -12.92 -16.14 0.69
C LEU A 151 -13.12 -16.75 -0.70
N GLY A 152 -13.92 -16.11 -1.55
CA GLY A 152 -14.13 -16.55 -2.93
C GLY A 152 -12.84 -16.51 -3.76
N PHE A 153 -12.01 -15.48 -3.58
CA PHE A 153 -10.71 -15.37 -4.22
C PHE A 153 -9.79 -16.54 -3.80
N LEU A 154 -9.68 -16.83 -2.51
CA LEU A 154 -8.83 -17.91 -1.99
C LEU A 154 -9.23 -19.30 -2.50
N GLN A 155 -10.52 -19.51 -2.78
CA GLN A 155 -10.99 -20.75 -3.41
C GLN A 155 -10.51 -20.89 -4.87
N ARG A 156 -10.41 -19.77 -5.59
CA ARG A 156 -9.97 -19.75 -7.00
C ARG A 156 -8.45 -19.65 -7.16
N VAL A 157 -7.76 -19.09 -6.15
CA VAL A 157 -6.30 -18.88 -6.13
C VAL A 157 -5.74 -19.44 -4.81
N PRO A 158 -5.68 -20.78 -4.66
CA PRO A 158 -5.36 -21.43 -3.38
C PRO A 158 -3.92 -21.24 -2.91
N ASN A 159 -2.97 -20.97 -3.83
CA ASN A 159 -1.56 -20.71 -3.53
C ASN A 159 -1.33 -19.25 -3.07
N THR A 160 -2.16 -18.82 -2.11
CA THR A 160 -2.16 -17.45 -1.61
C THR A 160 -1.72 -17.37 -0.15
N VAL A 161 -0.92 -16.37 0.16
CA VAL A 161 -0.56 -15.91 1.51
C VAL A 161 -1.19 -14.54 1.72
N LEU A 162 -1.85 -14.35 2.85
CA LEU A 162 -2.40 -13.05 3.23
C LEU A 162 -1.40 -12.28 4.10
N VAL A 163 -1.33 -10.98 3.88
CA VAL A 163 -0.47 -10.07 4.65
C VAL A 163 -1.33 -8.94 5.19
N THR A 164 -1.21 -8.63 6.50
CA THR A 164 -1.86 -7.47 7.09
C THR A 164 -1.12 -6.19 6.74
N MET A 165 -1.85 -5.10 6.59
CA MET A 165 -1.29 -3.80 6.24
C MET A 165 -0.71 -3.08 7.46
N PRO A 166 0.58 -2.70 7.44
CA PRO A 166 1.16 -1.89 8.49
C PRO A 166 0.67 -0.44 8.42
N THR A 167 0.64 0.25 9.56
CA THR A 167 0.31 1.67 9.65
C THR A 167 1.09 2.34 10.76
N ALA A 168 1.45 3.60 10.57
CA ALA A 168 2.02 4.43 11.63
C ALA A 168 0.97 4.82 12.68
N LEU A 169 -0.32 4.70 12.35
CA LEU A 169 -1.40 5.06 13.26
C LEU A 169 -1.53 4.00 14.36
N ASN A 170 -1.57 4.45 15.60
CA ASN A 170 -1.92 3.67 16.77
C ASN A 170 -2.72 4.52 17.75
N ARG A 171 -3.27 3.93 18.81
CA ARG A 171 -4.12 4.63 19.79
C ARG A 171 -3.41 5.80 20.46
N THR A 172 -2.09 5.77 20.58
CA THR A 172 -1.30 6.84 21.20
C THR A 172 -1.05 7.99 20.24
N ILE A 173 -0.94 7.68 18.93
CA ILE A 173 -0.60 8.66 17.89
C ILE A 173 -1.81 9.42 17.39
N VAL A 174 -2.98 8.78 17.26
CA VAL A 174 -4.18 9.40 16.65
C VAL A 174 -4.72 10.60 17.46
N ASP A 175 -4.33 10.74 18.71
CA ASP A 175 -4.70 11.88 19.56
C ASP A 175 -3.66 13.01 19.48
N ARG A 176 -2.64 12.87 18.63
CA ARG A 176 -1.62 13.88 18.39
C ARG A 176 -1.86 14.55 17.04
N ASP A 177 -1.54 15.83 16.98
CA ASP A 177 -1.52 16.56 15.70
C ASP A 177 -0.37 16.05 14.83
N LEU A 178 -0.65 15.08 13.97
CA LEU A 178 0.33 14.50 13.06
C LEU A 178 0.77 15.45 11.94
N SER A 179 0.07 16.57 11.72
CA SER A 179 0.49 17.58 10.74
C SER A 179 1.88 18.15 11.06
N ARG A 180 2.27 18.11 12.33
CA ARG A 180 3.62 18.50 12.78
C ARG A 180 4.71 17.48 12.46
N TYR A 181 4.32 16.22 12.23
CA TYR A 181 5.27 15.13 12.02
C TYR A 181 5.43 14.78 10.53
N PHE A 182 4.37 14.91 9.76
CA PHE A 182 4.38 14.71 8.32
C PHE A 182 4.35 16.09 7.66
N SER A 183 5.52 16.70 7.56
CA SER A 183 5.63 18.03 6.95
C SER A 183 5.15 18.00 5.51
N PRO A 184 4.14 18.78 5.12
CA PRO A 184 3.79 18.94 3.72
C PRO A 184 5.00 19.51 2.98
N GLY A 185 5.54 18.78 2.03
CA GLY A 185 6.68 19.22 1.23
C GLY A 185 8.05 19.05 1.88
N GLY A 186 8.24 18.07 2.74
CA GLY A 186 9.58 17.63 3.14
C GLY A 186 10.43 17.40 1.90
N ARG A 187 11.60 18.05 1.82
CA ARG A 187 12.46 18.11 0.61
C ARG A 187 12.98 16.76 0.12
N ASP A 188 12.73 15.69 0.86
CA ASP A 188 13.19 14.33 0.58
C ASP A 188 12.12 13.43 -0.04
N THR A 189 10.93 13.95 -0.37
CA THR A 189 9.83 13.15 -0.88
C THR A 189 9.66 13.30 -2.37
N VAL A 190 9.89 12.21 -3.10
CA VAL A 190 9.60 12.09 -4.53
C VAL A 190 8.08 12.07 -4.80
N PHE A 191 7.27 11.80 -3.78
CA PHE A 191 5.81 11.73 -3.85
C PHE A 191 5.16 12.66 -2.82
N THR A 192 4.55 13.72 -3.30
CA THR A 192 3.74 14.67 -2.51
C THR A 192 2.27 14.27 -2.42
N PHE A 193 1.93 12.98 -2.47
CA PHE A 193 0.53 12.56 -2.55
C PHE A 193 -0.28 12.84 -1.27
N ALA A 194 0.35 12.81 -0.10
CA ALA A 194 -0.29 13.19 1.15
C ALA A 194 0.08 14.61 1.60
N GLY A 195 0.94 15.31 0.85
CA GLY A 195 1.55 16.57 1.28
C GLY A 195 0.62 17.78 1.35
N ASP A 196 -0.54 17.71 0.70
CA ASP A 196 -1.47 18.84 0.63
C ASP A 196 -2.74 18.64 1.48
N LEU A 197 -2.90 17.48 2.14
CA LEU A 197 -4.06 17.19 2.98
C LEU A 197 -3.62 17.01 4.43
N ALA A 198 -3.97 17.97 5.29
CA ALA A 198 -3.92 17.78 6.73
C ALA A 198 -5.20 17.02 7.15
N TYR A 199 -5.03 15.84 7.72
CA TYR A 199 -6.15 15.11 8.27
C TYR A 199 -6.43 15.56 9.70
N SER A 200 -7.71 15.82 10.03
CA SER A 200 -8.11 16.09 11.39
C SER A 200 -7.82 14.87 12.29
N MET A 201 -7.70 15.10 13.61
CA MET A 201 -7.57 13.98 14.57
C MET A 201 -8.74 12.98 14.46
N GLU A 202 -9.93 13.47 14.14
CA GLU A 202 -11.11 12.63 13.92
C GLU A 202 -10.92 11.73 12.67
N ALA A 203 -10.44 12.29 11.56
CA ALA A 203 -10.10 11.53 10.37
C ALA A 203 -9.04 10.45 10.66
N GLN A 204 -8.01 10.78 11.45
CA GLN A 204 -6.97 9.82 11.84
C GLN A 204 -7.53 8.67 12.69
N ARG A 205 -8.44 8.96 13.63
CA ARG A 205 -9.12 7.90 14.41
C ARG A 205 -9.99 7.01 13.53
N HIS A 206 -10.70 7.60 12.59
CA HIS A 206 -11.51 6.89 11.62
C HIS A 206 -10.64 5.97 10.74
N MET A 207 -9.51 6.48 10.24
CA MET A 207 -8.55 5.70 9.47
C MET A 207 -7.99 4.54 10.28
N LEU A 208 -7.58 4.77 11.53
CA LEU A 208 -7.09 3.70 12.41
C LEU A 208 -8.15 2.62 12.62
N ALA A 209 -9.41 3.01 12.87
CA ALA A 209 -10.51 2.07 13.05
C ALA A 209 -10.68 1.20 11.79
N HIS A 210 -10.71 1.79 10.61
CA HIS A 210 -10.83 1.06 9.35
C HIS A 210 -9.66 0.10 9.07
N ILE A 211 -8.42 0.55 9.27
CA ILE A 211 -7.25 -0.31 9.06
C ILE A 211 -7.28 -1.48 10.05
N THR A 212 -7.63 -1.19 11.30
CA THR A 212 -7.72 -2.22 12.35
C THR A 212 -8.76 -3.27 12.01
N GLU A 213 -9.96 -2.85 11.57
CA GLU A 213 -11.05 -3.74 11.20
C GLU A 213 -10.70 -4.58 9.97
N ARG A 214 -10.12 -3.99 8.95
CA ARG A 214 -9.65 -4.74 7.76
C ARG A 214 -8.59 -5.76 8.09
N ASN A 215 -7.60 -5.38 8.87
CA ASN A 215 -6.60 -6.33 9.35
C ASN A 215 -7.23 -7.46 10.18
N ALA A 216 -8.29 -7.17 10.96
CA ALA A 216 -9.05 -8.19 11.69
C ALA A 216 -9.79 -9.14 10.73
N ILE A 217 -10.40 -8.61 9.66
CA ILE A 217 -11.04 -9.43 8.63
C ILE A 217 -10.02 -10.33 7.93
N VAL A 218 -8.86 -9.79 7.54
CA VAL A 218 -7.79 -10.55 6.89
C VAL A 218 -7.32 -11.69 7.80
N ARG A 219 -7.10 -11.42 9.09
CA ARG A 219 -6.73 -12.46 10.08
C ARG A 219 -7.80 -13.53 10.22
N ALA A 220 -9.07 -13.11 10.35
CA ALA A 220 -10.19 -14.04 10.50
C ALA A 220 -10.40 -14.90 9.25
N VAL A 221 -10.24 -14.33 8.05
CA VAL A 221 -10.31 -15.07 6.79
C VAL A 221 -9.15 -16.06 6.69
N ALA A 222 -7.92 -15.64 7.00
CA ALA A 222 -6.76 -16.55 7.00
C ALA A 222 -6.98 -17.74 7.93
N GLN A 223 -7.47 -17.48 9.14
CA GLN A 223 -7.77 -18.54 10.11
C GLN A 223 -8.88 -19.48 9.61
N ALA A 224 -9.97 -18.94 9.06
CA ALA A 224 -11.11 -19.72 8.60
C ALA A 224 -10.79 -20.57 7.37
N SER A 225 -9.94 -20.09 6.48
CA SER A 225 -9.56 -20.77 5.24
C SER A 225 -8.30 -21.64 5.38
N GLY A 226 -7.60 -21.55 6.52
CA GLY A 226 -6.34 -22.27 6.75
C GLY A 226 -5.17 -21.78 5.91
N VAL A 227 -5.29 -20.63 5.24
CA VAL A 227 -4.18 -20.04 4.46
C VAL A 227 -3.16 -19.40 5.37
N ARG A 228 -1.92 -19.35 4.90
CA ARG A 228 -0.84 -18.69 5.64
C ARG A 228 -1.12 -17.20 5.81
N LEU A 229 -0.90 -16.69 7.01
CA LEU A 229 -0.93 -15.25 7.34
C LEU A 229 0.47 -14.78 7.71
N VAL A 230 0.87 -13.63 7.18
CA VAL A 230 2.00 -12.84 7.68
C VAL A 230 1.44 -11.57 8.33
N ASP A 231 1.56 -11.46 9.64
CA ASP A 231 1.04 -10.31 10.38
C ASP A 231 2.05 -9.16 10.40
N LEU A 232 2.18 -8.50 9.25
CA LEU A 232 3.11 -7.37 9.09
C LEU A 232 2.67 -6.16 9.93
N ALA A 233 1.36 -5.96 10.11
CA ALA A 233 0.84 -4.91 10.98
C ALA A 233 1.32 -5.06 12.42
N ALA A 234 1.31 -6.28 12.96
CA ALA A 234 1.80 -6.54 14.31
C ALA A 234 3.31 -6.31 14.43
N ALA A 235 4.09 -6.64 13.38
CA ALA A 235 5.53 -6.45 13.36
C ALA A 235 5.96 -4.98 13.26
N PHE A 236 5.07 -4.12 12.78
CA PHE A 236 5.24 -2.67 12.70
C PHE A 236 4.37 -1.92 13.73
N ASP A 237 3.84 -2.63 14.73
CA ASP A 237 3.13 -1.98 15.83
C ASP A 237 4.10 -1.13 16.66
N THR A 238 4.04 0.16 16.40
CA THR A 238 4.89 1.16 17.03
C THR A 238 4.17 1.74 18.24
N THR A 239 4.07 0.98 19.31
CA THR A 239 3.58 1.52 20.59
C THR A 239 4.50 2.60 21.16
N ALA A 240 5.78 2.62 20.75
CA ALA A 240 6.72 3.67 21.06
C ALA A 240 6.67 4.75 19.97
N ALA A 241 5.99 5.85 20.24
CA ALA A 241 5.81 6.98 19.31
C ALA A 241 7.10 7.63 18.79
N ALA A 242 8.28 7.25 19.30
CA ALA A 242 9.57 7.77 18.87
C ALA A 242 10.00 7.22 17.51
N ASP A 243 9.67 5.98 17.19
CA ASP A 243 10.28 5.25 16.08
C ASP A 243 9.44 5.20 14.80
N PHE A 244 8.14 5.56 14.86
CA PHE A 244 7.28 5.45 13.67
C PHE A 244 7.79 6.25 12.45
N ARG A 245 8.43 7.41 12.67
CA ARG A 245 9.01 8.24 11.59
C ARG A 245 10.24 7.60 10.95
N GLU A 246 10.81 6.63 11.60
CA GLU A 246 11.90 5.86 11.02
C GLU A 246 11.39 4.88 9.99
N ASP A 247 10.32 4.19 10.29
CA ASP A 247 9.74 3.18 9.41
C ASP A 247 8.74 3.75 8.40
N PHE A 248 8.04 4.85 8.73
CA PHE A 248 6.96 5.39 7.91
C PHE A 248 7.27 6.77 7.34
N HIS A 249 6.83 6.95 6.10
CA HIS A 249 6.90 8.22 5.38
C HIS A 249 5.71 9.12 5.70
N ASP A 250 4.55 8.51 5.80
CA ASP A 250 3.27 9.08 6.23
C ASP A 250 2.54 8.06 7.10
N MET A 251 1.21 8.16 7.15
CA MET A 251 0.40 7.26 7.99
C MET A 251 0.40 5.80 7.54
N LEU A 252 0.77 5.51 6.29
CA LEU A 252 0.61 4.20 5.66
C LEU A 252 1.87 3.72 4.97
N HIS A 253 2.60 4.62 4.32
CA HIS A 253 3.68 4.23 3.43
C HIS A 253 4.97 4.03 4.21
N LEU A 254 5.56 2.86 4.02
CA LEU A 254 6.88 2.56 4.54
C LEU A 254 7.96 3.41 3.85
N ARG A 255 8.95 3.85 4.60
CA ARG A 255 10.15 4.46 4.04
C ARG A 255 11.04 3.40 3.39
N PRO A 256 11.85 3.76 2.38
CA PRO A 256 12.78 2.82 1.75
C PRO A 256 13.69 2.09 2.75
N ARG A 257 14.11 2.74 3.83
CA ARG A 257 14.92 2.10 4.89
C ARG A 257 14.18 1.00 5.68
N ALA A 258 12.84 1.01 5.69
CA ALA A 258 12.02 -0.01 6.32
C ALA A 258 11.72 -1.20 5.41
N TYR A 259 11.99 -1.09 4.10
CA TYR A 259 11.75 -2.17 3.14
C TYR A 259 12.52 -3.45 3.46
N PRO A 260 13.81 -3.44 3.85
CA PRO A 260 14.51 -4.67 4.23
C PRO A 260 13.84 -5.38 5.42
N LYS A 261 13.35 -4.62 6.41
CA LYS A 261 12.60 -5.17 7.55
C LYS A 261 11.30 -5.83 7.10
N ALA A 262 10.50 -5.14 6.26
CA ALA A 262 9.27 -5.70 5.73
C ALA A 262 9.52 -6.96 4.88
N ALA A 263 10.49 -6.91 3.98
CA ALA A 263 10.89 -8.04 3.16
C ALA A 263 11.33 -9.25 3.99
N ALA A 264 12.17 -9.02 5.00
CA ALA A 264 12.64 -10.09 5.89
C ALA A 264 11.49 -10.75 6.67
N ILE A 265 10.54 -9.96 7.20
CA ILE A 265 9.37 -10.48 7.93
C ILE A 265 8.51 -11.33 7.00
N VAL A 266 8.20 -10.81 5.80
CA VAL A 266 7.38 -11.54 4.83
C VAL A 266 8.10 -12.81 4.38
N TYR A 267 9.39 -12.73 4.05
CA TYR A 267 10.19 -13.90 3.68
C TYR A 267 10.18 -14.98 4.78
N GLN A 268 10.41 -14.61 6.05
CA GLN A 268 10.34 -15.56 7.16
C GLN A 268 8.96 -16.23 7.28
N GLY A 269 7.89 -15.47 7.02
CA GLY A 269 6.53 -16.01 7.04
C GLY A 269 6.23 -17.01 5.92
N ILE A 270 6.91 -16.91 4.78
CA ILE A 270 6.63 -17.73 3.59
C ILE A 270 7.71 -18.77 3.26
N LYS A 271 8.90 -18.70 3.86
CA LYS A 271 10.05 -19.56 3.50
C LYS A 271 9.75 -21.08 3.51
N GLY A 272 8.78 -21.51 4.30
CA GLY A 272 8.34 -22.91 4.33
C GLY A 272 7.38 -23.29 3.19
N LEU A 273 7.02 -22.37 2.31
CA LEU A 273 6.19 -22.56 1.12
C LEU A 273 7.01 -22.50 -0.19
N LEU A 274 8.26 -22.06 -0.10
CA LEU A 274 9.20 -21.93 -1.22
C LEU A 274 9.98 -23.25 -1.42
#